data_442c54b7765c968e1c356fa5f9316d94
#
_entry.id   442c54b7765c968e1c356fa5f9316d94
#
_cell.length_a   1.000
_cell.length_b   1.000
_cell.length_c   1.000
_cell.angle_alpha   90.00
_cell.angle_beta   90.00
_cell.angle_gamma   90.00
#
_symmetry.space_group_name_H-M   'P 1'
#
loop_
_entity.id
_entity.type
_entity.pdbx_description
1 polymer ?
#
loop_
_entity_poly.entity_id
_entity_poly.type
_entity_poly.pdbx_seq_one_letter_code
_entity_poly.pdbx_strand_id
1 'polypeptide(L)'
;RSSTQRIYESYIRLYIKPGIGSIPLNKLTAKDMQQFCVWLKTEGRADKSDGETGLADSQLRNIHSLCWRALEKAVSENLIPQNPASGCKLPPSRREEMKILSREAMQKLLIQAKEENYYELFLLEFATGLRLGELMALQWDDLDLVTGELKINKQAVITGSELVITAPKTKAAVRTLLLPPKVLEVFREYRKKNGSRWLFPSPKKEDSPLLPSVVRQRLHRLLDHAGCEGVRFHDLRHTFATNALAHGMDIKTLSTILGHVSAATTLNTYSHITDEM
;
A
#
# COMPACT_ATOMS: atom_id res chain seq x y z
N ARG A 1 2.86 -3.44 -16.54
CA ARG A 1 3.78 -2.72 -15.61
C ARG A 1 4.60 -3.77 -14.89
N SER A 2 5.89 -3.56 -14.70
CA SER A 2 6.83 -4.57 -14.19
C SER A 2 6.40 -5.22 -12.86
N SER A 3 5.87 -4.46 -11.90
CA SER A 3 5.41 -5.00 -10.61
C SER A 3 4.19 -5.93 -10.74
N THR A 4 3.20 -5.56 -11.55
CA THR A 4 2.01 -6.40 -11.80
C THR A 4 2.39 -7.65 -12.58
N GLN A 5 3.26 -7.52 -13.56
CA GLN A 5 3.75 -8.66 -14.34
C GLN A 5 4.44 -9.69 -13.44
N ARG A 6 5.34 -9.28 -12.55
CA ARG A 6 6.00 -10.18 -11.59
C ARG A 6 5.03 -10.92 -10.67
N ILE A 7 4.00 -10.20 -10.18
CA ILE A 7 2.95 -10.83 -9.37
C ILE A 7 2.26 -11.91 -10.18
N TYR A 8 1.90 -11.64 -11.43
CA TYR A 8 1.25 -12.62 -12.30
C TYR A 8 2.17 -13.78 -12.64
N GLU A 9 3.44 -13.54 -12.95
CA GLU A 9 4.44 -14.59 -13.15
C GLU A 9 4.59 -15.49 -11.92
N SER A 10 4.59 -14.89 -10.72
CA SER A 10 4.60 -15.64 -9.46
C SER A 10 3.33 -16.47 -9.29
N TYR A 11 2.15 -15.92 -9.57
CA TYR A 11 0.89 -16.66 -9.49
C TYR A 11 0.85 -17.82 -10.50
N ILE A 12 1.33 -17.58 -11.72
CA ILE A 12 1.40 -18.64 -12.75
C ILE A 12 2.34 -19.74 -12.31
N ARG A 13 3.55 -19.40 -11.88
CA ARG A 13 4.59 -20.37 -11.52
C ARG A 13 4.25 -21.16 -10.28
N LEU A 14 3.77 -20.50 -9.22
CA LEU A 14 3.59 -21.14 -7.90
C LEU A 14 2.23 -21.82 -7.74
N TYR A 15 1.20 -21.38 -8.47
CA TYR A 15 -0.16 -21.83 -8.23
C TYR A 15 -0.85 -22.36 -9.47
N ILE A 16 -0.92 -21.58 -10.56
CA ILE A 16 -1.74 -21.93 -11.73
C ILE A 16 -1.13 -23.14 -12.46
N LYS A 17 0.17 -23.07 -12.73
CA LYS A 17 0.84 -24.17 -13.45
C LYS A 17 0.82 -25.48 -12.66
N PRO A 18 1.11 -25.55 -11.35
CA PRO A 18 0.97 -26.78 -10.58
C PRO A 18 -0.47 -27.27 -10.44
N GLY A 19 -1.45 -26.38 -10.27
CA GLY A 19 -2.83 -26.74 -9.97
C GLY A 19 -3.67 -27.17 -11.17
N ILE A 20 -3.57 -26.42 -12.28
CA ILE A 20 -4.40 -26.66 -13.48
C ILE A 20 -3.62 -26.62 -14.80
N GLY A 21 -2.32 -26.37 -14.78
CA GLY A 21 -1.52 -26.18 -16.00
C GLY A 21 -1.35 -27.43 -16.86
N SER A 22 -1.60 -28.62 -16.33
CA SER A 22 -1.58 -29.89 -17.07
C SER A 22 -2.87 -30.17 -17.84
N ILE A 23 -3.96 -29.45 -17.56
CA ILE A 23 -5.26 -29.67 -18.20
C ILE A 23 -5.29 -28.87 -19.52
N PRO A 24 -5.53 -29.55 -20.67
CA PRO A 24 -5.70 -28.83 -21.95
C PRO A 24 -6.84 -27.83 -21.87
N LEU A 25 -6.67 -26.65 -22.49
CA LEU A 25 -7.60 -25.54 -22.39
C LEU A 25 -9.04 -25.93 -22.79
N ASN A 26 -9.20 -26.72 -23.85
CA ASN A 26 -10.50 -27.22 -24.33
C ASN A 26 -11.13 -28.32 -23.47
N LYS A 27 -10.40 -28.84 -22.46
CA LYS A 27 -10.88 -29.83 -21.49
C LYS A 27 -11.07 -29.26 -20.09
N LEU A 28 -10.65 -28.03 -19.87
CA LEU A 28 -10.76 -27.37 -18.56
C LEU A 28 -12.24 -27.07 -18.26
N THR A 29 -12.74 -27.64 -17.17
CA THR A 29 -14.15 -27.53 -16.77
C THR A 29 -14.36 -26.60 -15.57
N ALA A 30 -15.61 -26.18 -15.32
CA ALA A 30 -15.97 -25.42 -14.13
C ALA A 30 -15.68 -26.22 -12.83
N LYS A 31 -15.77 -27.55 -12.88
CA LYS A 31 -15.43 -28.44 -11.76
C LYS A 31 -13.95 -28.36 -11.44
N ASP A 32 -13.09 -28.38 -12.45
CA ASP A 32 -11.63 -28.28 -12.26
C ASP A 32 -11.25 -26.92 -11.66
N MET A 33 -11.86 -25.84 -12.15
CA MET A 33 -11.65 -24.50 -11.59
C MET A 33 -12.13 -24.38 -10.15
N GLN A 34 -13.26 -24.99 -9.78
CA GLN A 34 -13.73 -25.00 -8.41
C GLN A 34 -12.79 -25.84 -7.50
N GLN A 35 -12.34 -26.99 -7.95
CA GLN A 35 -11.36 -27.81 -7.23
C GLN A 35 -10.04 -27.08 -7.04
N PHE A 36 -9.58 -26.35 -8.04
CA PHE A 36 -8.40 -25.50 -7.95
C PHE A 36 -8.57 -24.40 -6.87
N CYS A 37 -9.74 -23.76 -6.79
CA CYS A 37 -10.02 -22.78 -5.72
C CYS A 37 -10.01 -23.44 -4.33
N VAL A 38 -10.55 -24.67 -4.20
CA VAL A 38 -10.49 -25.43 -2.94
C VAL A 38 -9.05 -25.75 -2.58
N TRP A 39 -8.27 -26.29 -3.51
CA TRP A 39 -6.85 -26.59 -3.30
C TRP A 39 -6.06 -25.34 -2.87
N LEU A 40 -6.25 -24.19 -3.53
CA LEU A 40 -5.62 -22.94 -3.12
C LEU A 40 -5.94 -22.58 -1.67
N LYS A 41 -7.20 -22.84 -1.23
CA LYS A 41 -7.65 -22.50 0.13
C LYS A 41 -7.09 -23.45 1.19
N THR A 42 -6.87 -24.73 0.85
CA THR A 42 -6.49 -25.77 1.83
C THR A 42 -5.01 -26.10 1.82
N GLU A 43 -4.36 -26.11 0.66
CA GLU A 43 -3.02 -26.65 0.46
C GLU A 43 -2.10 -25.76 -0.38
N GLY A 44 -2.64 -24.72 -1.02
CA GLY A 44 -1.96 -23.92 -2.04
C GLY A 44 -0.77 -23.10 -1.55
N ARG A 45 -0.48 -23.06 -0.25
CA ARG A 45 0.61 -22.26 0.28
C ARG A 45 1.97 -22.87 -0.04
N ALA A 46 2.79 -22.13 -0.79
CA ALA A 46 4.12 -22.58 -1.18
C ALA A 46 5.12 -22.59 -0.01
N ASP A 47 5.00 -21.63 0.92
CA ASP A 47 5.78 -21.55 2.15
C ASP A 47 4.90 -22.03 3.32
N LYS A 48 5.32 -23.12 3.96
CA LYS A 48 4.64 -23.76 5.10
C LYS A 48 5.38 -23.56 6.42
N SER A 49 6.27 -22.61 6.49
CA SER A 49 7.16 -22.40 7.65
C SER A 49 6.41 -22.05 8.95
N ASP A 50 5.20 -21.51 8.86
CA ASP A 50 4.32 -21.17 9.98
C ASP A 50 3.21 -22.21 10.27
N GLY A 51 3.23 -23.35 9.60
CA GLY A 51 2.25 -24.43 9.74
C GLY A 51 0.93 -24.21 8.97
N GLU A 52 0.71 -23.06 8.35
CA GLU A 52 -0.44 -22.84 7.50
C GLU A 52 -0.23 -23.45 6.10
N THR A 53 -1.27 -24.09 5.57
CA THR A 53 -1.20 -24.81 4.29
C THR A 53 -1.96 -24.10 3.17
N GLY A 54 -2.98 -23.32 3.49
CA GLY A 54 -3.85 -22.62 2.56
C GLY A 54 -3.49 -21.14 2.34
N LEU A 55 -4.01 -20.57 1.27
CA LEU A 55 -3.86 -19.15 0.96
C LEU A 55 -4.92 -18.29 1.67
N ALA A 56 -4.56 -17.06 1.96
CA ALA A 56 -5.51 -16.03 2.39
C ALA A 56 -6.58 -15.79 1.30
N ASP A 57 -7.82 -15.50 1.72
CA ASP A 57 -8.96 -15.32 0.82
C ASP A 57 -8.72 -14.23 -0.25
N SER A 58 -8.02 -13.16 0.10
CA SER A 58 -7.65 -12.08 -0.81
C SER A 58 -6.67 -12.55 -1.90
N GLN A 59 -5.71 -13.38 -1.56
CA GLN A 59 -4.73 -13.92 -2.51
C GLN A 59 -5.39 -14.91 -3.47
N LEU A 60 -6.22 -15.82 -2.94
CA LEU A 60 -7.03 -16.74 -3.74
C LEU A 60 -7.88 -15.99 -4.77
N ARG A 61 -8.59 -14.92 -4.35
CA ARG A 61 -9.39 -14.08 -5.25
C ARG A 61 -8.57 -13.43 -6.34
N ASN A 62 -7.36 -12.96 -6.02
CA ASN A 62 -6.46 -12.36 -7.00
C ASN A 62 -5.99 -13.37 -8.06
N ILE A 63 -5.66 -14.60 -7.63
CA ILE A 63 -5.29 -15.69 -8.53
C ILE A 63 -6.47 -16.08 -9.42
N HIS A 64 -7.67 -16.29 -8.82
CA HIS A 64 -8.89 -16.58 -9.58
C HIS A 64 -9.20 -15.48 -10.59
N SER A 65 -9.10 -14.21 -10.20
CA SER A 65 -9.31 -13.06 -11.11
C SER A 65 -8.32 -13.03 -12.28
N LEU A 66 -7.09 -13.48 -12.08
CA LEU A 66 -6.12 -13.63 -13.17
C LEU A 66 -6.55 -14.75 -14.12
N CYS A 67 -6.93 -15.93 -13.60
CA CYS A 67 -7.44 -17.04 -14.39
C CYS A 67 -8.69 -16.63 -15.17
N TRP A 68 -9.66 -16.00 -14.50
CA TRP A 68 -10.90 -15.55 -15.11
C TRP A 68 -10.64 -14.63 -16.31
N ARG A 69 -9.76 -13.65 -16.16
CA ARG A 69 -9.41 -12.72 -17.26
C ARG A 69 -8.71 -13.42 -18.43
N ALA A 70 -7.81 -14.37 -18.13
CA ALA A 70 -7.12 -15.13 -19.16
C ALA A 70 -8.11 -16.03 -19.94
N LEU A 71 -9.03 -16.70 -19.25
CA LEU A 71 -10.05 -17.56 -19.83
C LEU A 71 -11.11 -16.75 -20.58
N GLU A 72 -11.47 -15.55 -20.11
CA GLU A 72 -12.35 -14.63 -20.84
C GLU A 72 -11.73 -14.19 -22.15
N LYS A 73 -10.43 -13.94 -22.17
CA LYS A 73 -9.68 -13.68 -23.39
C LYS A 73 -9.74 -14.87 -24.35
N ALA A 74 -9.60 -16.09 -23.84
CA ALA A 74 -9.72 -17.31 -24.63
C ALA A 74 -11.13 -17.49 -25.25
N VAL A 75 -12.19 -17.12 -24.51
CA VAL A 75 -13.56 -17.07 -25.07
C VAL A 75 -13.66 -16.02 -26.19
N SER A 76 -13.13 -14.81 -25.96
CA SER A 76 -13.17 -13.75 -26.98
C SER A 76 -12.40 -14.09 -28.26
N GLU A 77 -11.44 -15.00 -28.17
CA GLU A 77 -10.63 -15.51 -29.29
C GLU A 77 -11.22 -16.82 -29.87
N ASN A 78 -12.40 -17.25 -29.41
CA ASN A 78 -13.09 -18.50 -29.82
C ASN A 78 -12.27 -19.78 -29.59
N LEU A 79 -11.35 -19.78 -28.64
CA LEU A 79 -10.57 -20.96 -28.25
C LEU A 79 -11.38 -21.92 -27.35
N ILE A 80 -12.32 -21.38 -26.59
CA ILE A 80 -13.28 -22.11 -25.75
C ILE A 80 -14.67 -21.47 -25.83
N PRO A 81 -15.76 -22.24 -25.71
CA PRO A 81 -17.12 -21.71 -25.87
C PRO A 81 -17.61 -20.86 -24.70
N GLN A 82 -17.08 -21.11 -23.50
CA GLN A 82 -17.47 -20.40 -22.27
C GLN A 82 -16.32 -20.37 -21.28
N ASN A 83 -16.36 -19.40 -20.37
CA ASN A 83 -15.35 -19.26 -19.33
C ASN A 83 -15.62 -20.21 -18.15
N PRO A 84 -14.80 -21.24 -17.93
CA PRO A 84 -15.03 -22.21 -16.84
C PRO A 84 -14.82 -21.61 -15.43
N ALA A 85 -14.22 -20.42 -15.31
CA ALA A 85 -14.05 -19.77 -14.03
C ALA A 85 -15.26 -18.93 -13.59
N SER A 86 -16.24 -18.70 -14.46
CA SER A 86 -17.36 -17.78 -14.19
C SER A 86 -18.30 -18.23 -13.08
N GLY A 87 -18.42 -19.54 -12.82
CA GLY A 87 -19.32 -20.11 -11.81
C GLY A 87 -18.67 -20.45 -10.47
N CYS A 88 -17.38 -20.11 -10.26
CA CYS A 88 -16.68 -20.51 -9.05
C CYS A 88 -17.21 -19.82 -7.80
N LYS A 89 -17.47 -20.61 -6.75
CA LYS A 89 -17.79 -20.11 -5.42
C LYS A 89 -16.50 -19.72 -4.71
N LEU A 90 -16.31 -18.42 -4.50
CA LEU A 90 -15.15 -17.87 -3.79
C LEU A 90 -15.50 -17.52 -2.35
N PRO A 91 -14.51 -17.57 -1.42
CA PRO A 91 -14.71 -17.12 -0.05
C PRO A 91 -15.24 -15.68 -0.03
N PRO A 92 -16.00 -15.24 0.98
CA PRO A 92 -16.48 -13.85 1.08
C PRO A 92 -15.31 -12.86 1.16
N SER A 93 -15.46 -11.70 0.53
CA SER A 93 -14.49 -10.62 0.70
C SER A 93 -14.71 -9.97 2.06
N ARG A 94 -13.91 -10.33 3.05
CA ARG A 94 -13.89 -9.60 4.32
C ARG A 94 -12.99 -8.38 4.14
N ARG A 95 -13.56 -7.18 4.30
CA ARG A 95 -12.75 -5.98 4.49
C ARG A 95 -12.27 -5.99 5.94
N GLU A 96 -10.98 -5.98 6.16
CA GLU A 96 -10.44 -5.70 7.49
C GLU A 96 -10.81 -4.26 7.84
N GLU A 97 -11.27 -4.04 9.07
CA GLU A 97 -11.52 -2.70 9.57
C GLU A 97 -10.23 -1.88 9.57
N MET A 98 -10.36 -0.62 9.17
CA MET A 98 -9.23 0.30 9.22
C MET A 98 -8.89 0.62 10.67
N LYS A 99 -7.65 0.41 11.05
CA LYS A 99 -7.16 0.76 12.38
C LYS A 99 -6.76 2.23 12.40
N ILE A 100 -7.52 3.03 13.12
CA ILE A 100 -7.24 4.46 13.31
C ILE A 100 -6.53 4.64 14.65
N LEU A 101 -5.39 5.32 14.64
CA LEU A 101 -4.66 5.63 15.86
C LEU A 101 -5.36 6.76 16.64
N SER A 102 -5.51 6.57 17.94
CA SER A 102 -5.94 7.64 18.83
C SER A 102 -4.89 8.75 18.92
N ARG A 103 -5.31 9.92 19.39
CA ARG A 103 -4.38 11.05 19.61
C ARG A 103 -3.26 10.70 20.57
N GLU A 104 -3.58 9.96 21.63
CA GLU A 104 -2.61 9.50 22.64
C GLU A 104 -1.61 8.50 22.04
N ALA A 105 -2.10 7.57 21.19
CA ALA A 105 -1.24 6.60 20.51
C ALA A 105 -0.27 7.30 19.53
N MET A 106 -0.77 8.29 18.76
CA MET A 106 0.10 9.10 17.88
C MET A 106 1.16 9.85 18.66
N GLN A 107 0.81 10.45 19.82
CA GLN A 107 1.76 11.16 20.68
C GLN A 107 2.84 10.22 21.23
N LYS A 108 2.46 9.05 21.75
CA LYS A 108 3.41 8.02 22.23
C LYS A 108 4.36 7.57 21.11
N LEU A 109 3.81 7.30 19.92
CA LEU A 109 4.61 6.94 18.75
C LEU A 109 5.62 8.03 18.39
N LEU A 110 5.22 9.30 18.37
CA LEU A 110 6.13 10.41 18.05
C LEU A 110 7.20 10.63 19.12
N ILE A 111 6.87 10.44 20.39
CA ILE A 111 7.86 10.51 21.49
C ILE A 111 8.93 9.42 21.28
N GLN A 112 8.51 8.17 21.10
CA GLN A 112 9.41 7.06 20.86
C GLN A 112 10.21 7.21 19.56
N ALA A 113 9.55 7.69 18.50
CA ALA A 113 10.20 7.95 17.22
C ALA A 113 11.31 9.00 17.34
N LYS A 114 11.19 9.96 18.25
CA LYS A 114 12.22 10.98 18.52
C LYS A 114 13.48 10.37 19.13
N GLU A 115 13.33 9.44 20.06
CA GLU A 115 14.43 8.69 20.68
C GLU A 115 15.17 7.83 19.66
N GLU A 116 14.46 7.33 18.66
CA GLU A 116 15.01 6.46 17.62
C GLU A 116 15.43 7.19 16.33
N ASN A 117 15.38 8.53 16.28
CA ASN A 117 15.70 9.38 15.11
C ASN A 117 14.78 9.14 13.90
N TYR A 118 13.49 8.88 14.15
CA TYR A 118 12.45 8.75 13.11
C TYR A 118 11.31 9.76 13.28
N TYR A 119 11.49 10.75 14.17
CA TYR A 119 10.47 11.75 14.50
C TYR A 119 9.96 12.49 13.27
N GLU A 120 10.85 13.07 12.49
CA GLU A 120 10.51 13.89 11.32
C GLU A 120 9.77 13.08 10.25
N LEU A 121 10.11 11.79 10.10
CA LEU A 121 9.45 10.89 9.17
C LEU A 121 7.98 10.68 9.54
N PHE A 122 7.72 10.30 10.79
CA PHE A 122 6.35 10.03 11.24
C PHE A 122 5.55 11.31 11.44
N LEU A 123 6.19 12.43 11.82
CA LEU A 123 5.55 13.74 11.86
C LEU A 123 5.03 14.15 10.47
N LEU A 124 5.85 13.99 9.43
CA LEU A 124 5.44 14.30 8.06
C LEU A 124 4.30 13.38 7.59
N GLU A 125 4.37 12.10 7.92
CA GLU A 125 3.29 11.15 7.60
C GLU A 125 1.97 11.55 8.25
N PHE A 126 1.97 11.87 9.54
CA PHE A 126 0.77 12.35 10.24
C PHE A 126 0.27 13.73 9.78
N ALA A 127 1.14 14.54 9.20
CA ALA A 127 0.76 15.86 8.66
C ALA A 127 0.24 15.81 7.22
N THR A 128 0.55 14.74 6.45
CA THR A 128 0.30 14.71 5.01
C THR A 128 -0.42 13.46 4.51
N GLY A 129 -0.37 12.36 5.24
CA GLY A 129 -0.94 11.07 4.84
C GLY A 129 -0.36 10.54 3.51
N LEU A 130 0.93 10.73 3.26
CA LEU A 130 1.59 10.28 2.04
C LEU A 130 1.61 8.75 1.92
N ARG A 131 1.64 8.24 0.70
CA ARG A 131 1.97 6.82 0.51
C ARG A 131 3.44 6.59 0.86
N LEU A 132 3.75 5.46 1.51
CA LEU A 132 5.13 5.13 1.91
C LEU A 132 6.14 5.31 0.77
N GLY A 133 5.77 4.91 -0.46
CA GLY A 133 6.64 5.09 -1.62
C GLY A 133 6.84 6.56 -2.02
N GLU A 134 5.83 7.40 -1.84
CA GLU A 134 5.94 8.86 -2.05
C GLU A 134 6.86 9.47 -0.99
N LEU A 135 6.62 9.14 0.29
CA LEU A 135 7.41 9.63 1.42
C LEU A 135 8.90 9.27 1.29
N MET A 136 9.22 8.02 0.88
CA MET A 136 10.61 7.59 0.71
C MET A 136 11.30 8.21 -0.52
N ALA A 137 10.56 8.74 -1.47
CA ALA A 137 11.12 9.37 -2.65
C ALA A 137 11.42 10.86 -2.48
N LEU A 138 11.05 11.46 -1.35
CA LEU A 138 11.22 12.90 -1.12
C LEU A 138 12.68 13.30 -1.02
N GLN A 139 12.98 14.39 -1.70
CA GLN A 139 14.27 15.08 -1.64
C GLN A 139 14.07 16.50 -1.08
N TRP A 140 15.14 17.13 -0.63
CA TRP A 140 15.07 18.51 -0.14
C TRP A 140 14.60 19.50 -1.20
N ASP A 141 14.89 19.24 -2.49
CA ASP A 141 14.43 20.05 -3.62
C ASP A 141 12.91 19.98 -3.84
N ASP A 142 12.23 19.00 -3.22
CA ASP A 142 10.77 18.88 -3.26
C ASP A 142 10.09 19.76 -2.19
N LEU A 143 10.83 20.22 -1.18
CA LEU A 143 10.31 21.02 -0.06
C LEU A 143 10.87 22.43 -0.07
N ASP A 144 10.01 23.41 -0.31
CA ASP A 144 10.36 24.80 -0.11
C ASP A 144 10.25 25.16 1.38
N LEU A 145 11.39 25.37 2.02
CA LEU A 145 11.47 25.70 3.45
C LEU A 145 11.00 27.13 3.79
N VAL A 146 10.76 27.98 2.78
CA VAL A 146 10.24 29.35 2.97
C VAL A 146 8.72 29.33 2.90
N THR A 147 8.16 28.81 1.81
CA THR A 147 6.71 28.79 1.57
C THR A 147 6.00 27.61 2.25
N GLY A 148 6.70 26.51 2.54
CA GLY A 148 6.13 25.29 3.05
C GLY A 148 5.53 24.39 1.96
N GLU A 149 5.71 24.72 0.68
CA GLU A 149 5.27 23.87 -0.43
C GLU A 149 6.07 22.58 -0.51
N LEU A 150 5.36 21.45 -0.50
CA LEU A 150 5.90 20.11 -0.68
C LEU A 150 5.37 19.50 -1.97
N LYS A 151 6.25 19.24 -2.94
CA LYS A 151 5.93 18.69 -4.26
C LYS A 151 6.01 17.17 -4.24
N ILE A 152 4.91 16.49 -4.55
CA ILE A 152 4.82 15.05 -4.67
C ILE A 152 4.76 14.70 -6.15
N ASN A 153 5.88 14.31 -6.75
CA ASN A 153 6.00 14.05 -8.20
C ASN A 153 6.77 12.75 -8.50
N LYS A 154 7.16 12.01 -7.48
CA LYS A 154 7.91 10.74 -7.59
C LYS A 154 7.52 9.75 -6.50
N GLN A 155 7.88 8.49 -6.69
CA GLN A 155 7.68 7.41 -5.74
C GLN A 155 8.84 6.43 -5.77
N ALA A 156 9.18 5.86 -4.62
CA ALA A 156 10.12 4.77 -4.48
C ALA A 156 9.41 3.42 -4.65
N VAL A 157 9.92 2.58 -5.51
CA VAL A 157 9.38 1.24 -5.81
C VAL A 157 10.49 0.22 -5.74
N ILE A 158 10.25 -0.91 -5.10
CA ILE A 158 11.19 -2.05 -5.13
C ILE A 158 10.99 -2.81 -6.44
N THR A 159 12.08 -2.91 -7.21
CA THR A 159 12.14 -3.64 -8.47
C THR A 159 13.24 -4.70 -8.39
N GLY A 160 12.85 -5.96 -8.14
CA GLY A 160 13.80 -7.01 -7.73
C GLY A 160 14.34 -6.74 -6.34
N SER A 161 15.64 -6.62 -6.20
CA SER A 161 16.36 -6.25 -4.98
C SER A 161 16.66 -4.74 -4.88
N GLU A 162 16.33 -3.96 -5.91
CA GLU A 162 16.72 -2.56 -6.00
C GLU A 162 15.56 -1.61 -5.70
N LEU A 163 15.87 -0.52 -5.03
CA LEU A 163 14.97 0.62 -4.87
C LEU A 163 15.13 1.55 -6.09
N VAL A 164 14.04 1.76 -6.80
CA VAL A 164 14.00 2.62 -8.00
C VAL A 164 13.05 3.78 -7.76
N ILE A 165 13.47 4.98 -8.09
CA ILE A 165 12.62 6.16 -8.06
C ILE A 165 11.94 6.31 -9.43
N THR A 166 10.63 6.40 -9.42
CA THR A 166 9.81 6.49 -10.64
C THR A 166 8.77 7.59 -10.52
N ALA A 167 8.27 8.06 -11.65
CA ALA A 167 7.08 8.90 -11.66
C ALA A 167 5.86 8.16 -11.08
N PRO A 168 4.89 8.87 -10.50
CA PRO A 168 3.66 8.28 -10.00
C PRO A 168 2.85 7.60 -11.13
N LYS A 169 2.02 6.64 -10.75
CA LYS A 169 1.22 5.84 -11.71
C LYS A 169 0.10 6.63 -12.39
N THR A 170 -0.36 7.71 -11.77
CA THR A 170 -1.49 8.54 -12.25
C THR A 170 -1.14 10.02 -12.16
N LYS A 171 -1.75 10.84 -13.01
CA LYS A 171 -1.60 12.30 -12.97
C LYS A 171 -2.09 12.89 -11.64
N ALA A 172 -3.17 12.35 -11.07
CA ALA A 172 -3.72 12.80 -9.78
C ALA A 172 -2.76 12.58 -8.59
N ALA A 173 -1.78 11.69 -8.73
CA ALA A 173 -0.77 11.48 -7.69
C ALA A 173 0.31 12.58 -7.68
N VAL A 174 0.46 13.34 -8.78
CA VAL A 174 1.33 14.52 -8.84
C VAL A 174 0.56 15.71 -8.25
N ARG A 175 1.05 16.24 -7.15
CA ARG A 175 0.38 17.31 -6.40
C ARG A 175 1.37 18.10 -5.56
N THR A 176 0.98 19.30 -5.14
CA THR A 176 1.69 20.11 -4.16
C THR A 176 0.85 20.20 -2.89
N LEU A 177 1.47 19.98 -1.75
CA LEU A 177 0.88 20.14 -0.42
C LEU A 177 1.49 21.36 0.25
N LEU A 178 0.75 22.00 1.15
CA LEU A 178 1.28 23.03 2.02
C LEU A 178 1.45 22.47 3.43
N LEU A 179 2.68 22.49 3.94
CA LEU A 179 2.97 22.00 5.29
C LEU A 179 2.53 23.00 6.35
N PRO A 180 1.94 22.55 7.46
CA PRO A 180 1.64 23.42 8.59
C PRO A 180 2.91 24.12 9.12
N PRO A 181 2.83 25.40 9.57
CA PRO A 181 4.01 26.16 10.01
C PRO A 181 4.85 25.44 11.07
N LYS A 182 4.22 24.79 12.06
CA LYS A 182 4.92 24.03 13.09
C LYS A 182 5.71 22.84 12.55
N VAL A 183 5.20 22.18 11.52
CA VAL A 183 5.90 21.06 10.84
C VAL A 183 7.10 21.64 10.07
N LEU A 184 6.90 22.74 9.36
CA LEU A 184 7.96 23.40 8.60
C LEU A 184 9.13 23.86 9.50
N GLU A 185 8.86 24.38 10.69
CA GLU A 185 9.90 24.72 11.70
C GLU A 185 10.77 23.51 12.04
N VAL A 186 10.15 22.35 12.27
CA VAL A 186 10.88 21.10 12.54
C VAL A 186 11.78 20.72 11.36
N PHE A 187 11.28 20.86 10.12
CA PHE A 187 12.07 20.52 8.93
C PHE A 187 13.20 21.51 8.65
N ARG A 188 13.05 22.80 9.02
CA ARG A 188 14.16 23.78 8.98
C ARG A 188 15.30 23.35 9.91
N GLU A 189 15.00 22.90 11.12
CA GLU A 189 16.01 22.40 12.06
C GLU A 189 16.59 21.06 11.61
N TYR A 190 15.75 20.18 11.08
CA TYR A 190 16.19 18.88 10.56
C TYR A 190 17.15 19.03 9.38
N ARG A 191 16.92 20.00 8.49
CA ARG A 191 17.80 20.31 7.35
C ARG A 191 19.23 20.65 7.79
N LYS A 192 19.40 21.36 8.89
CA LYS A 192 20.73 21.73 9.41
C LYS A 192 21.58 20.51 9.79
N LYS A 193 20.92 19.39 10.12
CA LYS A 193 21.57 18.13 10.55
C LYS A 193 21.64 17.09 9.42
N ASN A 194 20.89 17.26 8.35
CA ASN A 194 20.80 16.33 7.26
C ASN A 194 21.51 16.87 6.01
N GLY A 195 22.73 16.38 5.76
CA GLY A 195 23.54 16.76 4.59
C GLY A 195 23.18 16.02 3.30
N SER A 196 22.32 15.00 3.36
CA SER A 196 21.88 14.24 2.19
C SER A 196 20.95 15.06 1.28
N ARG A 197 20.85 14.66 0.01
CA ARG A 197 19.78 15.16 -0.87
C ARG A 197 18.39 14.62 -0.50
N TRP A 198 18.34 13.44 0.14
CA TRP A 198 17.10 12.79 0.56
C TRP A 198 16.57 13.37 1.86
N LEU A 199 15.25 13.56 1.97
CA LEU A 199 14.64 13.92 3.24
C LEU A 199 14.92 12.84 4.31
N PHE A 200 14.80 11.58 3.92
CA PHE A 200 14.99 10.43 4.80
C PHE A 200 16.06 9.51 4.23
N PRO A 201 17.35 9.83 4.44
CA PRO A 201 18.47 9.06 3.90
C PRO A 201 18.63 7.70 4.57
N SER A 202 19.15 6.74 3.84
CA SER A 202 19.57 5.46 4.37
C SER A 202 20.87 5.63 5.18
N PRO A 203 20.93 5.11 6.42
CA PRO A 203 22.18 5.10 7.18
C PRO A 203 23.18 4.06 6.68
N LYS A 204 22.74 3.12 5.85
CA LYS A 204 23.54 1.98 5.38
C LYS A 204 24.04 2.09 3.93
N LYS A 205 23.38 2.93 3.14
CA LYS A 205 23.69 3.06 1.70
C LYS A 205 23.81 4.53 1.35
N GLU A 206 24.97 4.92 0.92
CA GLU A 206 25.25 6.27 0.46
C GLU A 206 24.33 6.67 -0.68
N ASP A 207 23.91 7.93 -0.69
CA ASP A 207 23.03 8.54 -1.70
C ASP A 207 21.75 7.73 -2.03
N SER A 208 21.19 7.11 -1.01
CA SER A 208 19.95 6.32 -1.13
C SER A 208 18.97 6.72 -0.05
N PRO A 209 17.66 6.72 -0.33
CA PRO A 209 16.66 6.93 0.72
C PRO A 209 16.49 5.67 1.57
N LEU A 210 15.80 5.81 2.70
CA LEU A 210 15.37 4.68 3.52
C LEU A 210 14.56 3.67 2.68
N LEU A 211 14.80 2.40 2.94
CA LEU A 211 14.00 1.32 2.34
C LEU A 211 12.59 1.28 2.99
N PRO A 212 11.53 1.11 2.21
CA PRO A 212 10.17 0.94 2.74
C PRO A 212 10.03 -0.21 3.76
N SER A 213 10.81 -1.27 3.61
CA SER A 213 10.85 -2.39 4.58
C SER A 213 11.39 -1.97 5.94
N VAL A 214 12.44 -1.14 5.96
CA VAL A 214 13.04 -0.61 7.20
C VAL A 214 12.02 0.25 7.95
N VAL A 215 11.31 1.13 7.22
CA VAL A 215 10.29 2.00 7.82
C VAL A 215 9.13 1.17 8.40
N ARG A 216 8.65 0.13 7.69
CA ARG A 216 7.60 -0.76 8.22
C ARG A 216 8.07 -1.49 9.48
N GLN A 217 9.29 -2.03 9.47
CA GLN A 217 9.85 -2.72 10.64
C GLN A 217 10.01 -1.76 11.82
N ARG A 218 10.42 -0.51 11.56
CA ARG A 218 10.53 0.51 12.59
C ARG A 218 9.16 0.87 13.16
N LEU A 219 8.17 1.12 12.30
CA LEU A 219 6.80 1.40 12.72
C LEU A 219 6.26 0.29 13.63
N HIS A 220 6.47 -0.98 13.28
CA HIS A 220 6.00 -2.11 14.09
C HIS A 220 6.54 -2.01 15.52
N ARG A 221 7.85 -1.80 15.71
CA ARG A 221 8.45 -1.65 17.04
C ARG A 221 7.90 -0.45 17.81
N LEU A 222 7.72 0.69 17.14
CA LEU A 222 7.16 1.90 17.76
C LEU A 222 5.72 1.68 18.22
N LEU A 223 4.94 0.92 17.45
CA LEU A 223 3.56 0.58 17.80
C LEU A 223 3.48 -0.42 18.96
N ASP A 224 4.39 -1.40 19.01
CA ASP A 224 4.50 -2.34 20.14
C ASP A 224 4.73 -1.56 21.45
N HIS A 225 5.63 -0.59 21.45
CA HIS A 225 5.87 0.30 22.60
C HIS A 225 4.68 1.19 22.94
N ALA A 226 3.87 1.58 21.95
CA ALA A 226 2.66 2.36 22.15
C ALA A 226 1.43 1.52 22.58
N GLY A 227 1.54 0.19 22.60
CA GLY A 227 0.45 -0.74 22.89
C GLY A 227 -0.58 -0.82 21.75
N CYS A 228 -0.17 -0.60 20.50
CA CYS A 228 -1.04 -0.55 19.33
C CYS A 228 -0.64 -1.65 18.34
N GLU A 229 -1.14 -2.86 18.53
CA GLU A 229 -0.82 -3.97 17.65
C GLU A 229 -1.60 -3.97 16.32
N GLY A 230 -0.94 -4.50 15.27
CA GLY A 230 -1.56 -4.79 13.99
C GLY A 230 -1.91 -3.56 13.14
N VAL A 231 -1.37 -2.36 13.45
CA VAL A 231 -1.48 -1.16 12.62
C VAL A 231 -0.43 -1.21 11.52
N ARG A 232 -0.85 -1.03 10.29
CA ARG A 232 0.04 -1.00 9.12
C ARG A 232 0.44 0.43 8.78
N PHE A 233 1.51 0.63 8.02
CA PHE A 233 1.91 1.97 7.57
C PHE A 233 0.77 2.71 6.83
N HIS A 234 -0.02 1.99 6.03
CA HIS A 234 -1.14 2.59 5.31
C HIS A 234 -2.27 3.07 6.24
N ASP A 235 -2.37 2.50 7.44
CA ASP A 235 -3.37 2.91 8.43
C ASP A 235 -3.01 4.27 9.07
N LEU A 236 -1.72 4.72 9.01
CA LEU A 236 -1.34 6.09 9.38
C LEU A 236 -1.96 7.12 8.44
N ARG A 237 -2.01 6.81 7.15
CA ARG A 237 -2.69 7.63 6.16
C ARG A 237 -4.22 7.64 6.38
N HIS A 238 -4.80 6.52 6.81
CA HIS A 238 -6.20 6.48 7.22
C HIS A 238 -6.43 7.33 8.47
N THR A 239 -5.52 7.28 9.44
CA THR A 239 -5.54 8.15 10.63
C THR A 239 -5.50 9.62 10.25
N PHE A 240 -4.60 10.03 9.36
CA PHE A 240 -4.57 11.41 8.82
C PHE A 240 -5.93 11.79 8.21
N ALA A 241 -6.46 10.95 7.31
CA ALA A 241 -7.70 11.25 6.60
C ALA A 241 -8.91 11.37 7.54
N THR A 242 -9.03 10.45 8.50
CA THR A 242 -10.08 10.47 9.52
C THR A 242 -10.00 11.74 10.37
N ASN A 243 -8.80 12.09 10.85
CA ASN A 243 -8.61 13.29 11.64
C ASN A 243 -8.89 14.57 10.84
N ALA A 244 -8.50 14.61 9.56
CA ALA A 244 -8.76 15.76 8.69
C ALA A 244 -10.27 15.98 8.50
N LEU A 245 -11.05 14.92 8.24
CA LEU A 245 -12.51 14.98 8.14
C LEU A 245 -13.14 15.39 9.48
N ALA A 246 -12.74 14.78 10.59
CA ALA A 246 -13.23 15.11 11.92
C ALA A 246 -12.96 16.58 12.33
N HIS A 247 -11.96 17.23 11.71
CA HIS A 247 -11.68 18.65 11.89
C HIS A 247 -12.27 19.53 10.78
N GLY A 248 -13.23 19.04 10.02
CA GLY A 248 -14.01 19.82 9.05
C GLY A 248 -13.38 19.99 7.68
N MET A 249 -12.35 19.20 7.32
CA MET A 249 -11.81 19.23 5.95
C MET A 249 -12.85 18.61 4.99
N ASP A 250 -13.14 19.27 3.88
CA ASP A 250 -14.05 18.72 2.89
C ASP A 250 -13.42 17.54 2.10
N ILE A 251 -14.28 16.64 1.63
CA ILE A 251 -13.87 15.39 0.95
C ILE A 251 -13.08 15.67 -0.33
N LYS A 252 -13.38 16.74 -1.07
CA LYS A 252 -12.70 17.07 -2.32
C LYS A 252 -11.27 17.53 -2.04
N THR A 253 -11.07 18.37 -1.05
CA THR A 253 -9.76 18.80 -0.57
C THR A 253 -8.94 17.62 -0.07
N LEU A 254 -9.54 16.78 0.80
CA LEU A 254 -8.88 15.56 1.28
C LEU A 254 -8.49 14.61 0.13
N SER A 255 -9.38 14.40 -0.84
CA SER A 255 -9.10 13.57 -2.03
C SER A 255 -7.90 14.08 -2.82
N THR A 256 -7.79 15.41 -2.96
CA THR A 256 -6.67 16.07 -3.64
C THR A 256 -5.37 15.87 -2.85
N ILE A 257 -5.38 16.11 -1.55
CA ILE A 257 -4.22 15.91 -0.66
C ILE A 257 -3.74 14.47 -0.73
N LEU A 258 -4.66 13.51 -0.66
CA LEU A 258 -4.35 12.09 -0.76
C LEU A 258 -3.93 11.65 -2.17
N GLY A 259 -4.18 12.42 -3.22
CA GLY A 259 -3.89 12.04 -4.60
C GLY A 259 -4.73 10.84 -5.04
N HIS A 260 -6.02 10.83 -4.71
CA HIS A 260 -6.98 9.87 -5.24
C HIS A 260 -7.43 10.30 -6.63
N VAL A 261 -7.65 9.34 -7.52
CA VAL A 261 -8.10 9.59 -8.91
C VAL A 261 -9.52 10.17 -8.93
N SER A 262 -10.32 9.85 -7.91
CA SER A 262 -11.72 10.27 -7.80
C SER A 262 -12.07 10.53 -6.33
N ALA A 263 -12.84 11.57 -6.07
CA ALA A 263 -13.42 11.85 -4.75
C ALA A 263 -14.32 10.70 -4.26
N ALA A 264 -14.94 9.93 -5.18
CA ALA A 264 -15.69 8.72 -4.85
C ALA A 264 -14.83 7.68 -4.12
N THR A 265 -13.52 7.60 -4.42
CA THR A 265 -12.60 6.70 -3.70
C THR A 265 -12.48 7.12 -2.24
N THR A 266 -12.38 8.42 -1.96
CA THR A 266 -12.33 8.97 -0.61
C THR A 266 -13.66 8.76 0.11
N LEU A 267 -14.77 9.08 -0.56
CA LEU A 267 -16.12 8.91 -0.01
C LEU A 267 -16.37 7.44 0.37
N ASN A 268 -16.18 6.50 -0.56
CA ASN A 268 -16.38 5.06 -0.31
C ASN A 268 -15.47 4.48 0.79
N THR A 269 -14.34 5.14 1.06
CA THR A 269 -13.41 4.71 2.09
C THR A 269 -13.78 5.26 3.46
N TYR A 270 -14.29 6.51 3.53
CA TYR A 270 -14.48 7.26 4.78
C TYR A 270 -15.94 7.71 5.00
N SER A 271 -16.94 7.21 4.24
CA SER A 271 -18.35 7.59 4.38
C SER A 271 -18.90 7.37 5.80
N HIS A 272 -18.49 6.27 6.44
CA HIS A 272 -18.92 5.97 7.82
C HIS A 272 -18.52 7.04 8.85
N ILE A 273 -17.48 7.83 8.60
CA ILE A 273 -17.05 8.91 9.47
C ILE A 273 -17.93 10.16 9.26
N THR A 274 -18.37 10.39 8.02
CA THR A 274 -19.25 11.54 7.69
C THR A 274 -20.69 11.33 8.14
N ASP A 275 -21.12 10.08 8.32
CA ASP A 275 -22.47 9.73 8.79
C ASP A 275 -22.60 9.85 10.32
N GLU A 276 -21.49 9.86 11.06
CA GLU A 276 -21.44 10.03 12.52
C GLU A 276 -21.24 11.52 12.95
N MET A 277 -21.01 12.43 11.99
CA MET A 277 -20.83 13.86 12.20
C MET A 277 -22.10 14.65 11.86
#